data_0817c70e94eed898c41dcccfde7a51b1
#
_entry.id   0817c70e94eed898c41dcccfde7a51b1
#
_cell.length_a   1.000
_cell.length_b   1.000
_cell.length_c   1.000
_cell.angle_alpha   90.00
_cell.angle_beta   90.00
_cell.angle_gamma   90.00
#
_symmetry.space_group_name_H-M   'P 1'
#
loop_
_entity.id
_entity.type
_entity.pdbx_description
1 polymer ?
#
loop_
_entity_poly.entity_id
_entity_poly.type
_entity_poly.pdbx_seq_one_letter_code
_entity_poly.pdbx_strand_id
1 'polypeptide(L)'
;MEGKQALYQRVLSKPGAHFYEEIQKAKSKPATPFSVFYVYNRKTKNGATWLQLGHNRHGELAGWMPETETIPWNQGLTVAFRDPVGNDRVLLFNEKDNLKALIDSNDKEKYRQLYQAAESGELDDNSPVIAIQPRTHIDILKDFYLVPIRDHEDIYIGNEQARILQVSSVPLLPAVESKKADVAPKRAKASDKKIKPFRSAVVFVIDSTLSMDPYIDRTREAVRKIYDTITKEDLTGDVSFGLIAFRDNPQAVPDLEYLTQTYVDLQQGQDAAGFFNQVSSLKAATISSRDFNEDSFAGVNEAIAGIDWQGQDARYVVLITDAGPREAGDPLSGTGMSSASLRQLAQDKGIALSVLHLLTPSIMADHSKAEETYRDLSYYPGIGSFYFGVETGNVERFGRVLDALATQITEQVKLAAMAAAGKNMALERQAKNNQAEQEKET
;
A
#
# COMPACT_ATOMS: atom_id res chain seq x y z
N MET A 1 -33.57 5.16 -11.51
CA MET A 1 -32.82 6.36 -11.91
C MET A 1 -32.80 6.40 -13.42
N GLU A 2 -33.39 7.40 -14.00
CA GLU A 2 -33.31 7.62 -15.46
C GLU A 2 -31.85 7.67 -15.89
N GLY A 3 -31.48 6.83 -16.83
CA GLY A 3 -30.19 6.85 -17.51
C GLY A 3 -29.05 6.00 -16.94
N LYS A 4 -29.21 5.20 -15.86
CA LYS A 4 -28.17 4.30 -15.34
C LYS A 4 -28.67 2.86 -15.17
N GLN A 5 -28.38 2.02 -16.13
CA GLN A 5 -28.81 0.62 -16.15
C GLN A 5 -27.99 -0.35 -15.25
N ALA A 6 -26.90 0.06 -14.58
CA ALA A 6 -26.00 -0.90 -13.94
C ALA A 6 -25.42 -0.55 -12.57
N LEU A 7 -25.66 0.62 -11.97
CA LEU A 7 -25.05 0.99 -10.69
C LEU A 7 -26.07 1.61 -9.74
N TYR A 8 -26.37 0.93 -8.64
CA TYR A 8 -27.06 1.53 -7.50
C TYR A 8 -26.20 2.67 -6.94
N GLN A 9 -26.85 3.81 -6.60
CA GLN A 9 -26.22 4.84 -5.81
C GLN A 9 -25.82 4.25 -4.45
N ARG A 10 -24.63 4.59 -3.98
CA ARG A 10 -24.17 4.22 -2.64
C ARG A 10 -24.22 5.41 -1.72
N VAL A 11 -24.56 5.13 -0.46
CA VAL A 11 -24.53 6.11 0.63
C VAL A 11 -23.88 5.47 1.85
N LEU A 12 -23.39 6.32 2.74
CA LEU A 12 -22.90 5.94 4.06
C LEU A 12 -23.90 6.44 5.10
N SER A 13 -24.12 5.69 6.17
CA SER A 13 -24.85 6.18 7.35
C SER A 13 -24.02 7.21 8.09
N LYS A 14 -24.65 8.29 8.58
CA LYS A 14 -24.03 9.22 9.53
C LYS A 14 -23.99 8.61 10.94
N PRO A 15 -23.10 9.11 11.83
CA PRO A 15 -23.22 8.83 13.27
C PRO A 15 -24.63 9.20 13.78
N GLY A 16 -25.23 8.30 14.53
CA GLY A 16 -26.58 8.48 15.05
C GLY A 16 -27.73 8.20 14.06
N ALA A 17 -27.43 7.72 12.85
CA ALA A 17 -28.45 7.35 11.87
C ALA A 17 -29.24 6.09 12.30
N HIS A 18 -30.51 6.04 11.90
CA HIS A 18 -31.40 4.93 12.22
C HIS A 18 -32.13 4.40 10.99
N PHE A 19 -32.38 3.11 10.97
CA PHE A 19 -33.29 2.46 10.03
C PHE A 19 -34.71 2.39 10.58
N TYR A 20 -35.64 2.64 9.70
CA TYR A 20 -37.10 2.55 9.96
C TYR A 20 -37.69 1.47 9.03
N GLU A 21 -38.56 0.62 9.57
CA GLU A 21 -39.26 -0.39 8.77
C GLU A 21 -40.20 0.28 7.76
N GLU A 22 -40.85 1.36 8.17
CA GLU A 22 -41.67 2.22 7.32
C GLU A 22 -41.40 3.70 7.61
N ILE A 23 -41.61 4.54 6.60
CA ILE A 23 -41.36 5.97 6.71
C ILE A 23 -42.22 6.57 7.82
N GLN A 24 -41.59 7.28 8.77
CA GLN A 24 -42.20 7.97 9.91
C GLN A 24 -42.81 7.06 10.99
N LYS A 25 -42.54 5.77 11.06
CA LYS A 25 -42.86 4.94 12.21
C LYS A 25 -41.88 5.16 13.37
N ALA A 26 -42.38 5.04 14.59
CA ALA A 26 -41.56 5.25 15.80
C ALA A 26 -40.49 4.16 16.04
N LYS A 27 -40.67 2.96 15.46
CA LYS A 27 -39.75 1.84 15.66
C LYS A 27 -38.55 1.96 14.70
N SER A 28 -37.37 2.14 15.27
CA SER A 28 -36.11 2.27 14.53
C SER A 28 -35.03 1.35 15.08
N LYS A 29 -34.07 1.03 14.25
CA LYS A 29 -32.85 0.30 14.63
C LYS A 29 -31.65 1.20 14.34
N PRO A 30 -30.65 1.32 15.23
CA PRO A 30 -29.47 2.12 14.97
C PRO A 30 -28.68 1.53 13.80
N ALA A 31 -28.13 2.39 12.96
CA ALA A 31 -27.19 2.04 11.91
C ALA A 31 -25.76 2.22 12.42
N THR A 32 -24.87 1.29 12.09
CA THR A 32 -23.44 1.47 12.37
C THR A 32 -22.94 2.67 11.56
N PRO A 33 -22.23 3.64 12.17
CA PRO A 33 -21.71 4.81 11.48
C PRO A 33 -20.84 4.43 10.29
N PHE A 34 -20.94 5.20 9.20
CA PHE A 34 -20.19 5.05 7.95
C PHE A 34 -20.30 3.67 7.27
N SER A 35 -21.33 2.90 7.60
CA SER A 35 -21.64 1.67 6.87
C SER A 35 -22.16 1.98 5.46
N VAL A 36 -21.75 1.15 4.50
CA VAL A 36 -22.13 1.29 3.09
C VAL A 36 -23.49 0.69 2.84
N PHE A 37 -24.35 1.46 2.20
CA PHE A 37 -25.66 1.01 1.76
C PHE A 37 -25.92 1.35 0.30
N TYR A 38 -26.77 0.56 -0.34
CA TYR A 38 -27.22 0.73 -1.71
C TYR A 38 -28.62 1.33 -1.71
N VAL A 39 -28.84 2.37 -2.51
CA VAL A 39 -30.14 3.04 -2.60
C VAL A 39 -31.03 2.29 -3.59
N TYR A 40 -32.09 1.69 -3.09
CA TYR A 40 -33.09 0.97 -3.87
C TYR A 40 -34.24 1.85 -4.32
N ASN A 41 -34.68 2.75 -3.45
CA ASN A 41 -35.79 3.62 -3.73
C ASN A 41 -35.64 4.97 -3.00
N ARG A 42 -36.36 5.97 -3.49
CA ARG A 42 -36.37 7.31 -2.92
C ARG A 42 -37.84 7.78 -2.84
N LYS A 43 -38.27 8.23 -1.69
CA LYS A 43 -39.63 8.77 -1.48
C LYS A 43 -39.58 10.06 -0.67
N THR A 44 -40.34 11.06 -1.09
CA THR A 44 -40.52 12.29 -0.32
C THR A 44 -41.86 12.22 0.42
N LYS A 45 -41.85 12.49 1.73
CA LYS A 45 -43.02 12.53 2.58
C LYS A 45 -42.88 13.68 3.58
N ASN A 46 -43.87 14.54 3.66
CA ASN A 46 -43.91 15.72 4.53
C ASN A 46 -42.66 16.61 4.39
N GLY A 47 -42.19 16.84 3.16
CA GLY A 47 -41.01 17.67 2.87
C GLY A 47 -39.64 17.01 3.13
N ALA A 48 -39.57 15.80 3.70
CA ALA A 48 -38.36 15.06 3.93
C ALA A 48 -38.20 13.93 2.91
N THR A 49 -37.00 13.79 2.33
CA THR A 49 -36.67 12.69 1.45
C THR A 49 -36.15 11.51 2.25
N TRP A 50 -36.65 10.33 1.94
CA TRP A 50 -36.32 9.05 2.56
C TRP A 50 -35.72 8.10 1.52
N LEU A 51 -34.67 7.41 1.88
CA LEU A 51 -34.01 6.42 1.06
C LEU A 51 -34.33 5.03 1.57
N GLN A 52 -34.78 4.14 0.67
CA GLN A 52 -34.84 2.71 0.95
C GLN A 52 -33.46 2.12 0.69
N LEU A 53 -32.84 1.59 1.71
CA LEU A 53 -31.46 1.13 1.68
C LEU A 53 -31.38 -0.38 1.82
N GLY A 54 -30.33 -0.97 1.22
CA GLY A 54 -30.01 -2.38 1.35
C GLY A 54 -28.52 -2.59 1.58
N HIS A 55 -28.15 -3.71 2.22
CA HIS A 55 -26.78 -4.07 2.52
C HIS A 55 -25.98 -4.49 1.28
N ASN A 56 -26.64 -4.95 0.25
CA ASN A 56 -26.03 -5.38 -1.00
C ASN A 56 -26.90 -4.95 -2.20
N ARG A 57 -26.50 -5.28 -3.41
CA ARG A 57 -27.21 -4.99 -4.67
C ARG A 57 -28.11 -6.15 -5.14
N HIS A 58 -28.42 -7.11 -4.26
CA HIS A 58 -29.15 -8.33 -4.59
C HIS A 58 -30.56 -8.40 -3.98
N GLY A 59 -31.09 -7.25 -3.54
CA GLY A 59 -32.47 -7.16 -3.02
C GLY A 59 -32.60 -7.29 -1.50
N GLU A 60 -31.51 -7.43 -0.76
CA GLU A 60 -31.56 -7.50 0.71
C GLU A 60 -31.73 -6.11 1.31
N LEU A 61 -32.96 -5.77 1.68
CA LEU A 61 -33.32 -4.46 2.21
C LEU A 61 -33.05 -4.36 3.73
N ALA A 62 -32.44 -3.24 4.14
CA ALA A 62 -32.21 -2.89 5.54
C ALA A 62 -33.36 -2.09 6.14
N GLY A 63 -34.02 -1.26 5.33
CA GLY A 63 -35.12 -0.39 5.75
C GLY A 63 -35.05 1.00 5.11
N TRP A 64 -35.81 1.93 5.69
CA TRP A 64 -35.84 3.33 5.28
C TRP A 64 -34.99 4.19 6.20
N MET A 65 -34.28 5.17 5.64
CA MET A 65 -33.47 6.14 6.37
C MET A 65 -33.70 7.53 5.79
N PRO A 66 -33.79 8.58 6.62
CA PRO A 66 -33.84 9.96 6.11
C PRO A 66 -32.58 10.25 5.29
N GLU A 67 -32.71 10.90 4.14
CA GLU A 67 -31.55 11.29 3.31
C GLU A 67 -30.57 12.18 4.08
N THR A 68 -31.08 12.99 5.02
CA THR A 68 -30.28 13.85 5.91
C THR A 68 -29.36 13.06 6.85
N GLU A 69 -29.66 11.79 7.12
CA GLU A 69 -28.85 10.87 7.93
C GLU A 69 -27.82 10.08 7.08
N THR A 70 -27.74 10.38 5.79
CA THR A 70 -26.83 9.72 4.87
C THR A 70 -25.79 10.67 4.28
N ILE A 71 -24.71 10.09 3.78
CA ILE A 71 -23.64 10.78 3.04
C ILE A 71 -23.56 10.13 1.67
N PRO A 72 -23.75 10.85 0.56
CA PRO A 72 -23.51 10.30 -0.78
C PRO A 72 -22.05 9.81 -0.93
N TRP A 73 -21.89 8.58 -1.42
CA TRP A 73 -20.58 7.99 -1.66
C TRP A 73 -20.46 7.46 -3.09
N ASN A 74 -20.36 8.38 -4.03
CA ASN A 74 -20.45 8.08 -5.45
C ASN A 74 -19.20 7.36 -5.99
N GLN A 75 -18.04 7.67 -5.45
CA GLN A 75 -16.76 7.12 -5.94
C GLN A 75 -16.48 5.72 -5.40
N GLY A 76 -16.92 5.39 -4.20
CA GLY A 76 -16.69 4.09 -3.57
C GLY A 76 -15.23 3.84 -3.19
N LEU A 77 -14.45 4.90 -2.96
CA LEU A 77 -13.06 4.83 -2.55
C LEU A 77 -12.92 4.96 -1.03
N THR A 78 -11.98 4.25 -0.46
CA THR A 78 -11.62 4.33 0.95
C THR A 78 -10.12 4.52 1.11
N VAL A 79 -9.70 5.18 2.20
CA VAL A 79 -8.29 5.23 2.60
C VAL A 79 -7.93 3.93 3.32
N ALA A 80 -6.82 3.33 2.96
CA ALA A 80 -6.12 2.36 3.75
C ALA A 80 -4.80 3.00 4.24
N PHE A 81 -4.62 3.06 5.55
CA PHE A 81 -3.40 3.62 6.11
C PHE A 81 -2.27 2.61 6.02
N ARG A 82 -1.10 3.07 5.56
CA ARG A 82 0.14 2.30 5.61
C ARG A 82 0.58 2.09 7.06
N ASP A 83 1.45 1.10 7.28
CA ASP A 83 2.22 1.03 8.52
C ASP A 83 3.03 2.33 8.66
N PRO A 84 2.88 3.07 9.77
CA PRO A 84 3.59 4.34 9.96
C PRO A 84 5.06 4.16 10.32
N VAL A 85 5.54 2.94 10.53
CA VAL A 85 6.94 2.71 10.92
C VAL A 85 7.89 3.19 9.82
N GLY A 86 8.81 4.08 10.17
CA GLY A 86 9.75 4.69 9.23
C GLY A 86 9.20 5.87 8.41
N ASN A 87 7.95 6.26 8.64
CA ASN A 87 7.33 7.43 8.00
C ASN A 87 6.56 8.25 9.03
N ASP A 88 6.33 9.52 8.73
CA ASP A 88 5.43 10.32 9.53
C ASP A 88 4.01 9.77 9.45
N ARG A 89 3.31 9.85 10.57
CA ARG A 89 1.91 9.45 10.68
C ARG A 89 1.02 10.51 10.04
N VAL A 90 -0.03 10.07 9.35
CA VAL A 90 -0.95 10.99 8.66
C VAL A 90 -1.72 11.83 9.67
N LEU A 91 -1.68 13.16 9.50
CA LEU A 91 -2.51 14.10 10.25
C LEU A 91 -3.85 14.31 9.55
N LEU A 92 -4.92 14.41 10.36
CA LEU A 92 -6.25 14.76 9.89
C LEU A 92 -6.61 16.16 10.39
N PHE A 93 -6.96 17.03 9.46
CA PHE A 93 -7.36 18.41 9.71
C PHE A 93 -8.88 18.53 9.78
N ASN A 94 -9.38 19.48 10.58
CA ASN A 94 -10.80 19.80 10.66
C ASN A 94 -11.34 20.37 9.35
N GLU A 95 -10.56 21.23 8.68
CA GLU A 95 -10.93 21.90 7.44
C GLU A 95 -9.80 21.90 6.42
N LYS A 96 -10.16 21.82 5.13
CA LYS A 96 -9.24 21.83 4.01
C LYS A 96 -8.36 23.09 3.98
N ASP A 97 -8.95 24.24 4.27
CA ASP A 97 -8.28 25.52 4.19
C ASP A 97 -7.15 25.65 5.24
N ASN A 98 -7.32 25.04 6.41
CA ASN A 98 -6.28 24.97 7.43
C ASN A 98 -5.06 24.16 6.98
N LEU A 99 -5.30 23.03 6.30
CA LEU A 99 -4.22 22.24 5.71
C LEU A 99 -3.52 23.00 4.57
N LYS A 100 -4.30 23.63 3.67
CA LYS A 100 -3.73 24.44 2.57
C LYS A 100 -2.89 25.60 3.08
N ALA A 101 -3.37 26.32 4.08
CA ALA A 101 -2.62 27.42 4.69
C ALA A 101 -1.29 26.97 5.30
N LEU A 102 -1.23 25.78 5.90
CA LEU A 102 0.01 25.21 6.39
C LEU A 102 0.97 24.86 5.25
N ILE A 103 0.49 24.24 4.19
CA ILE A 103 1.26 23.88 3.00
C ILE A 103 1.81 25.14 2.32
N ASP A 104 0.95 26.11 2.06
CA ASP A 104 1.31 27.38 1.37
C ASP A 104 2.32 28.21 2.18
N SER A 105 2.23 28.16 3.51
CA SER A 105 3.18 28.87 4.39
C SER A 105 4.57 28.24 4.40
N ASN A 106 4.68 26.96 4.03
CA ASN A 106 5.90 26.14 4.16
C ASN A 106 6.55 26.22 5.55
N ASP A 107 5.72 26.42 6.59
CA ASP A 107 6.17 26.57 7.98
C ASP A 107 6.42 25.20 8.61
N LYS A 108 7.65 24.72 8.46
CA LYS A 108 8.08 23.41 8.99
C LYS A 108 8.05 23.37 10.52
N GLU A 109 8.24 24.50 11.19
CA GLU A 109 8.22 24.55 12.66
C GLU A 109 6.79 24.39 13.18
N LYS A 110 5.84 25.10 12.57
CA LYS A 110 4.42 24.95 12.88
C LYS A 110 3.93 23.51 12.60
N TYR A 111 4.38 22.91 11.50
CA TYR A 111 4.08 21.50 11.21
C TYR A 111 4.58 20.59 12.33
N ARG A 112 5.85 20.73 12.77
CA ARG A 112 6.41 19.93 13.85
C ARG A 112 5.66 20.07 15.17
N GLN A 113 5.28 21.29 15.52
CA GLN A 113 4.50 21.56 16.73
C GLN A 113 3.14 20.86 16.69
N LEU A 114 2.42 20.98 15.58
CA LEU A 114 1.13 20.30 15.38
C LEU A 114 1.29 18.76 15.41
N TYR A 115 2.35 18.26 14.79
CA TYR A 115 2.63 16.83 14.77
C TYR A 115 2.95 16.31 16.17
N GLN A 116 3.79 16.98 16.93
CA GLN A 116 4.15 16.60 18.30
C GLN A 116 2.93 16.66 19.23
N ALA A 117 2.13 17.72 19.16
CA ALA A 117 0.89 17.84 19.93
C ALA A 117 -0.10 16.71 19.60
N ALA A 118 -0.24 16.35 18.32
CA ALA A 118 -1.07 15.24 17.91
C ALA A 118 -0.51 13.89 18.38
N GLU A 119 0.80 13.74 18.37
CA GLU A 119 1.47 12.50 18.79
C GLU A 119 1.43 12.27 20.30
N SER A 120 1.55 13.34 21.10
CA SER A 120 1.42 13.30 22.58
C SER A 120 -0.03 13.22 23.04
N GLY A 121 -1.01 13.52 22.17
CA GLY A 121 -2.42 13.63 22.53
C GLY A 121 -2.79 14.97 23.20
N GLU A 122 -1.94 15.98 23.07
CA GLU A 122 -2.10 17.32 23.67
C GLU A 122 -2.68 18.34 22.67
N LEU A 123 -3.57 17.88 21.79
CA LEU A 123 -4.29 18.78 20.89
C LEU A 123 -5.30 19.61 21.69
N ASP A 124 -5.26 20.92 21.53
CA ASP A 124 -6.26 21.81 22.11
C ASP A 124 -7.55 21.87 21.26
N ASP A 125 -8.64 22.37 21.86
CA ASP A 125 -9.95 22.45 21.19
C ASP A 125 -9.97 23.33 19.94
N ASN A 126 -9.00 24.24 19.79
CA ASN A 126 -8.85 25.12 18.63
C ASN A 126 -7.78 24.62 17.63
N SER A 127 -7.20 23.46 17.87
CA SER A 127 -6.22 22.89 16.95
C SER A 127 -6.83 22.67 15.57
N PRO A 128 -6.13 23.05 14.49
CA PRO A 128 -6.56 22.69 13.14
C PRO A 128 -6.42 21.19 12.85
N VAL A 129 -5.59 20.47 13.63
CA VAL A 129 -5.45 19.01 13.57
C VAL A 129 -6.39 18.39 14.59
N ILE A 130 -7.22 17.45 14.15
CA ILE A 130 -8.22 16.77 14.98
C ILE A 130 -7.87 15.31 15.29
N ALA A 131 -7.00 14.71 14.53
CA ALA A 131 -6.57 13.34 14.75
C ALA A 131 -5.24 13.05 14.03
N ILE A 132 -4.60 11.99 14.44
CA ILE A 132 -3.41 11.45 13.81
C ILE A 132 -3.58 9.96 13.59
N GLN A 133 -3.02 9.41 12.53
CA GLN A 133 -3.00 7.98 12.25
C GLN A 133 -2.55 7.17 13.49
N PRO A 134 -3.18 6.05 13.83
CA PRO A 134 -2.73 5.19 14.93
C PRO A 134 -1.25 4.79 14.81
N ARG A 135 -0.58 4.62 15.96
CA ARG A 135 0.81 4.13 15.98
C ARG A 135 0.94 2.69 15.54
N THR A 136 -0.06 1.90 15.90
CA THR A 136 -0.11 0.48 15.54
C THR A 136 -0.75 0.34 14.18
N HIS A 137 -0.09 -0.39 13.29
CA HIS A 137 -0.70 -0.79 12.02
C HIS A 137 -1.93 -1.64 12.28
N ILE A 138 -3.01 -1.32 11.59
CA ILE A 138 -4.27 -2.09 11.65
C ILE A 138 -4.39 -2.86 10.34
N ASP A 139 -4.28 -4.18 10.41
CA ASP A 139 -4.49 -5.07 9.27
C ASP A 139 -5.96 -5.00 8.83
N ILE A 140 -6.22 -4.28 7.75
CA ILE A 140 -7.58 -4.06 7.21
C ILE A 140 -8.30 -5.37 6.83
N LEU A 141 -7.58 -6.47 6.68
CA LEU A 141 -8.14 -7.77 6.37
C LEU A 141 -8.61 -8.51 7.64
N LYS A 142 -7.96 -8.27 8.77
CA LYS A 142 -8.30 -8.85 10.09
C LYS A 142 -9.27 -7.96 10.84
N ASP A 143 -8.97 -6.68 10.89
CA ASP A 143 -9.72 -5.67 11.62
C ASP A 143 -10.23 -4.60 10.64
N PHE A 144 -11.23 -4.97 9.85
CA PHE A 144 -11.76 -4.11 8.80
C PHE A 144 -12.18 -2.76 9.35
N TYR A 145 -11.66 -1.70 8.76
CA TYR A 145 -12.11 -0.34 8.97
C TYR A 145 -12.42 0.34 7.64
N LEU A 146 -13.27 1.33 7.67
CA LEU A 146 -13.66 2.10 6.49
C LEU A 146 -13.45 3.58 6.76
N VAL A 147 -12.58 4.21 5.97
CA VAL A 147 -12.38 5.66 5.93
C VAL A 147 -12.73 6.14 4.52
N PRO A 148 -14.02 6.38 4.25
CA PRO A 148 -14.50 6.73 2.92
C PRO A 148 -13.93 8.05 2.44
N ILE A 149 -13.44 8.08 1.21
CA ILE A 149 -13.06 9.31 0.51
C ILE A 149 -14.32 9.92 -0.08
N ARG A 150 -14.63 11.16 0.31
CA ARG A 150 -15.79 11.91 -0.14
C ARG A 150 -15.48 12.79 -1.34
N ASP A 151 -14.30 13.42 -1.29
CA ASP A 151 -13.82 14.34 -2.31
C ASP A 151 -12.29 14.38 -2.30
N HIS A 152 -11.70 14.93 -3.34
CA HIS A 152 -10.25 15.12 -3.44
C HIS A 152 -9.92 16.38 -4.22
N GLU A 153 -8.73 16.93 -3.99
CA GLU A 153 -8.18 18.05 -4.72
C GLU A 153 -6.69 17.80 -4.99
N ASP A 154 -6.30 17.93 -6.25
CA ASP A 154 -4.88 17.88 -6.61
C ASP A 154 -4.23 19.23 -6.31
N ILE A 155 -3.10 19.21 -5.62
CA ILE A 155 -2.32 20.36 -5.20
C ILE A 155 -0.85 20.16 -5.57
N TYR A 156 -0.06 21.20 -5.40
CA TYR A 156 1.39 21.15 -5.51
C TYR A 156 2.03 21.51 -4.16
N ILE A 157 3.01 20.71 -3.73
CA ILE A 157 3.88 21.00 -2.58
C ILE A 157 5.28 21.21 -3.15
N GLY A 158 5.67 22.48 -3.27
CA GLY A 158 6.84 22.82 -4.08
C GLY A 158 6.59 22.47 -5.54
N ASN A 159 7.42 21.58 -6.11
CA ASN A 159 7.29 21.07 -7.49
C ASN A 159 6.59 19.71 -7.57
N GLU A 160 6.22 19.10 -6.45
CA GLU A 160 5.61 17.78 -6.41
C GLU A 160 4.09 17.87 -6.43
N GLN A 161 3.47 17.04 -7.27
CA GLN A 161 2.01 16.89 -7.27
C GLN A 161 1.60 16.04 -6.07
N ALA A 162 0.68 16.57 -5.28
CA ALA A 162 0.09 15.88 -4.13
C ALA A 162 -1.44 15.92 -4.21
N ARG A 163 -2.10 15.17 -3.35
CA ARG A 163 -3.56 15.13 -3.31
C ARG A 163 -4.08 15.26 -1.90
N ILE A 164 -4.93 16.26 -1.68
CA ILE A 164 -5.71 16.39 -0.45
C ILE A 164 -6.96 15.52 -0.57
N LEU A 165 -7.25 14.74 0.45
CA LEU A 165 -8.42 13.88 0.52
C LEU A 165 -9.39 14.40 1.59
N GLN A 166 -10.65 14.56 1.21
CA GLN A 166 -11.73 14.73 2.18
C GLN A 166 -12.26 13.35 2.57
N VAL A 167 -12.14 13.01 3.84
CA VAL A 167 -12.53 11.71 4.36
C VAL A 167 -13.65 11.81 5.40
N SER A 168 -14.37 10.71 5.62
CA SER A 168 -15.29 10.56 6.73
C SER A 168 -14.67 9.64 7.77
N SER A 169 -14.43 10.16 8.97
CA SER A 169 -13.82 9.45 10.07
C SER A 169 -14.53 9.77 11.38
N VAL A 170 -14.54 8.82 12.30
CA VAL A 170 -14.96 9.04 13.70
C VAL A 170 -13.70 8.94 14.54
N PRO A 171 -13.37 9.96 15.36
CA PRO A 171 -12.28 9.81 16.33
C PRO A 171 -12.61 8.66 17.29
N LEU A 172 -11.61 7.84 17.59
CA LEU A 172 -11.73 6.83 18.65
C LEU A 172 -11.88 7.57 19.97
N LEU A 173 -13.10 7.62 20.49
CA LEU A 173 -13.30 7.96 21.89
C LEU A 173 -12.72 6.83 22.76
N PRO A 174 -12.15 7.13 23.93
CA PRO A 174 -11.67 6.08 24.85
C PRO A 174 -12.82 5.10 25.07
N ALA A 175 -12.53 3.82 24.89
CA ALA A 175 -13.51 2.75 24.85
C ALA A 175 -14.39 2.75 26.10
N VAL A 176 -15.62 3.14 25.96
CA VAL A 176 -16.70 2.54 26.73
C VAL A 176 -16.81 1.12 26.17
N GLU A 177 -16.57 0.12 26.98
CA GLU A 177 -16.65 -1.29 26.62
C GLU A 177 -17.96 -1.59 25.89
N SER A 178 -17.95 -1.49 24.59
CA SER A 178 -19.03 -2.02 23.78
C SER A 178 -18.76 -3.51 23.59
N LYS A 179 -19.64 -4.32 24.18
CA LYS A 179 -19.68 -5.76 23.91
C LYS A 179 -19.50 -6.01 22.42
N LYS A 180 -18.46 -6.79 22.07
CA LYS A 180 -18.20 -7.26 20.70
C LYS A 180 -19.52 -7.84 20.16
N ALA A 181 -20.09 -7.20 19.18
CA ALA A 181 -21.09 -7.82 18.34
C ALA A 181 -20.32 -8.77 17.42
N ASP A 182 -20.39 -10.06 17.73
CA ASP A 182 -19.91 -11.13 16.86
C ASP A 182 -20.73 -11.12 15.56
N VAL A 183 -20.29 -10.33 14.61
CA VAL A 183 -20.70 -10.45 13.22
C VAL A 183 -19.50 -10.97 12.44
N ALA A 184 -19.18 -12.23 12.69
CA ALA A 184 -18.34 -12.98 11.77
C ALA A 184 -19.11 -13.10 10.43
N PRO A 185 -18.55 -12.67 9.30
CA PRO A 185 -19.17 -12.93 8.02
C PRO A 185 -19.24 -14.44 7.84
N LYS A 186 -20.44 -15.01 7.69
CA LYS A 186 -20.63 -16.41 7.35
C LYS A 186 -19.88 -16.66 6.04
N ARG A 187 -18.75 -17.37 6.13
CA ARG A 187 -18.03 -17.90 4.99
C ARG A 187 -19.01 -18.75 4.19
N ALA A 188 -19.36 -18.29 3.00
CA ALA A 188 -20.01 -19.16 2.01
C ALA A 188 -19.06 -20.33 1.74
N LYS A 189 -19.55 -21.55 1.90
CA LYS A 189 -18.78 -22.77 1.58
C LYS A 189 -18.27 -22.65 0.15
N ALA A 190 -16.95 -22.67 -0.01
CA ALA A 190 -16.31 -22.70 -1.31
C ALA A 190 -16.75 -23.97 -2.05
N SER A 191 -17.19 -23.80 -3.28
CA SER A 191 -17.39 -24.95 -4.19
C SER A 191 -16.02 -25.42 -4.68
N ASP A 192 -15.77 -26.73 -4.62
CA ASP A 192 -14.54 -27.40 -5.06
C ASP A 192 -14.35 -27.31 -6.60
N LYS A 193 -14.11 -26.12 -7.12
CA LYS A 193 -13.55 -25.94 -8.45
C LYS A 193 -12.13 -25.44 -8.32
N LYS A 194 -11.18 -26.13 -8.95
CA LYS A 194 -9.76 -25.77 -9.04
C LYS A 194 -9.62 -24.33 -9.55
N ILE A 195 -9.52 -23.38 -8.63
CA ILE A 195 -9.12 -22.00 -8.92
C ILE A 195 -7.65 -22.09 -9.31
N LYS A 196 -7.25 -21.46 -10.43
CA LYS A 196 -5.84 -21.33 -10.80
C LYS A 196 -5.11 -20.67 -9.63
N PRO A 197 -4.03 -21.27 -9.09
CA PRO A 197 -3.33 -20.69 -7.96
C PRO A 197 -2.81 -19.30 -8.35
N PHE A 198 -3.00 -18.33 -7.47
CA PHE A 198 -2.43 -16.98 -7.61
C PHE A 198 -0.94 -17.06 -7.31
N ARG A 199 -0.10 -16.59 -8.22
CA ARG A 199 1.36 -16.64 -8.10
C ARG A 199 1.93 -15.26 -7.86
N SER A 200 2.80 -15.14 -6.87
CA SER A 200 3.50 -13.91 -6.54
C SER A 200 5.01 -14.11 -6.62
N ALA A 201 5.73 -13.06 -6.94
CA ALA A 201 7.18 -13.10 -6.91
C ALA A 201 7.76 -11.84 -6.27
N VAL A 202 8.81 -12.03 -5.46
CA VAL A 202 9.57 -10.96 -4.80
C VAL A 202 11.05 -11.10 -5.18
N VAL A 203 11.60 -10.10 -5.84
CA VAL A 203 13.02 -10.05 -6.20
C VAL A 203 13.74 -9.03 -5.32
N PHE A 204 14.73 -9.50 -4.56
CA PHE A 204 15.61 -8.65 -3.79
C PHE A 204 16.77 -8.18 -4.66
N VAL A 205 17.01 -6.87 -4.66
CA VAL A 205 18.14 -6.21 -5.33
C VAL A 205 19.01 -5.62 -4.24
N ILE A 206 20.18 -6.20 -4.02
CA ILE A 206 21.00 -5.92 -2.85
C ILE A 206 22.32 -5.30 -3.28
N ASP A 207 22.59 -4.14 -2.68
CA ASP A 207 23.91 -3.54 -2.72
C ASP A 207 24.94 -4.45 -2.04
N SER A 208 25.99 -4.77 -2.76
CA SER A 208 27.10 -5.60 -2.28
C SER A 208 28.46 -4.89 -2.44
N THR A 209 28.47 -3.56 -2.40
CA THR A 209 29.69 -2.75 -2.36
C THR A 209 30.38 -2.85 -1.00
N LEU A 210 31.58 -2.35 -0.88
CA LEU A 210 32.39 -2.46 0.35
C LEU A 210 31.73 -1.79 1.56
N SER A 211 31.01 -0.68 1.35
CA SER A 211 30.29 0.04 2.41
C SER A 211 29.23 -0.82 3.10
N MET A 212 28.70 -1.80 2.38
CA MET A 212 27.70 -2.74 2.87
C MET A 212 28.27 -3.86 3.75
N ASP A 213 29.59 -4.06 3.81
CA ASP A 213 30.18 -5.16 4.61
C ASP A 213 29.67 -5.24 6.05
N PRO A 214 29.57 -4.14 6.84
CA PRO A 214 29.02 -4.18 8.19
C PRO A 214 27.51 -4.48 8.23
N TYR A 215 26.81 -4.38 7.10
CA TYR A 215 25.35 -4.47 7.00
C TYR A 215 24.86 -5.71 6.26
N ILE A 216 25.75 -6.47 5.62
CA ILE A 216 25.40 -7.68 4.84
C ILE A 216 24.62 -8.69 5.70
N ASP A 217 25.05 -8.94 6.92
CA ASP A 217 24.33 -9.87 7.80
C ASP A 217 22.93 -9.37 8.16
N ARG A 218 22.78 -8.07 8.42
CA ARG A 218 21.46 -7.45 8.66
C ARG A 218 20.58 -7.51 7.41
N THR A 219 21.17 -7.33 6.23
CA THR A 219 20.45 -7.46 4.96
C THR A 219 19.97 -8.90 4.75
N ARG A 220 20.78 -9.91 5.09
CA ARG A 220 20.36 -11.31 5.08
C ARG A 220 19.24 -11.61 6.06
N GLU A 221 19.28 -11.02 7.27
CA GLU A 221 18.20 -11.10 8.24
C GLU A 221 16.92 -10.45 7.72
N ALA A 222 17.04 -9.29 7.04
CA ALA A 222 15.94 -8.60 6.39
C ALA A 222 15.24 -9.49 5.35
N VAL A 223 16.01 -10.04 4.44
CA VAL A 223 15.50 -10.96 3.40
C VAL A 223 14.80 -12.16 4.04
N ARG A 224 15.40 -12.78 5.06
CA ARG A 224 14.81 -13.90 5.78
C ARG A 224 13.49 -13.50 6.45
N LYS A 225 13.44 -12.36 7.10
CA LYS A 225 12.25 -11.87 7.79
C LYS A 225 11.09 -11.59 6.83
N ILE A 226 11.37 -10.95 5.70
CA ILE A 226 10.37 -10.72 4.64
C ILE A 226 9.86 -12.06 4.11
N TYR A 227 10.76 -12.98 3.79
CA TYR A 227 10.43 -14.34 3.36
C TYR A 227 9.52 -15.04 4.37
N ASP A 228 9.94 -15.12 5.63
CA ASP A 228 9.20 -15.82 6.70
C ASP A 228 7.82 -15.19 6.93
N THR A 229 7.69 -13.87 6.81
CA THR A 229 6.41 -13.18 6.99
C THR A 229 5.44 -13.50 5.86
N ILE A 230 5.93 -13.49 4.62
CA ILE A 230 5.11 -13.81 3.44
C ILE A 230 4.68 -15.28 3.45
N THR A 231 5.59 -16.19 3.80
CA THR A 231 5.32 -17.64 3.75
C THR A 231 4.52 -18.17 4.93
N LYS A 232 4.58 -17.53 6.11
CA LYS A 232 3.75 -17.90 7.28
C LYS A 232 2.27 -17.60 7.10
N GLU A 233 1.95 -16.60 6.30
CA GLU A 233 0.57 -16.34 5.94
C GLU A 233 0.15 -17.40 4.92
N ASP A 234 -0.91 -18.16 5.24
CA ASP A 234 -1.48 -19.21 4.38
C ASP A 234 -2.12 -18.58 3.12
N LEU A 235 -1.25 -17.94 2.33
CA LEU A 235 -1.62 -17.36 1.06
C LEU A 235 -1.87 -18.53 0.11
N THR A 236 -3.07 -18.65 -0.40
CA THR A 236 -3.53 -19.70 -1.30
C THR A 236 -2.83 -19.67 -2.67
N GLY A 237 -1.51 -19.44 -2.70
CA GLY A 237 -0.71 -19.30 -3.92
C GLY A 237 0.77 -19.52 -3.67
N ASP A 238 1.48 -19.86 -4.74
CA ASP A 238 2.93 -20.03 -4.73
C ASP A 238 3.61 -18.66 -4.71
N VAL A 239 4.60 -18.49 -3.85
CA VAL A 239 5.48 -17.30 -3.83
C VAL A 239 6.87 -17.71 -4.25
N SER A 240 7.42 -17.08 -5.28
CA SER A 240 8.79 -17.27 -5.76
C SER A 240 9.66 -16.10 -5.32
N PHE A 241 10.93 -16.38 -4.99
CA PHE A 241 11.86 -15.36 -4.56
C PHE A 241 13.05 -15.30 -5.51
N GLY A 242 13.54 -14.08 -5.83
CA GLY A 242 14.76 -13.86 -6.61
C GLY A 242 15.77 -13.05 -5.81
N LEU A 243 17.05 -13.18 -6.17
CA LEU A 243 18.15 -12.44 -5.55
C LEU A 243 19.12 -11.94 -6.62
N ILE A 244 19.26 -10.63 -6.70
CA ILE A 244 20.24 -9.94 -7.53
C ILE A 244 21.14 -9.11 -6.61
N ALA A 245 22.44 -9.19 -6.80
CA ALA A 245 23.37 -8.25 -6.20
C ALA A 245 23.84 -7.25 -7.26
N PHE A 246 24.14 -6.05 -6.84
CA PHE A 246 24.81 -5.06 -7.67
C PHE A 246 26.00 -4.45 -6.92
N ARG A 247 26.90 -3.88 -7.69
CA ARG A 247 28.02 -3.07 -7.24
C ARG A 247 28.09 -1.82 -8.10
N ASP A 248 29.27 -1.27 -8.28
CA ASP A 248 29.51 -0.17 -9.19
C ASP A 248 30.13 -0.63 -10.51
N ASN A 249 30.39 0.31 -11.42
CA ASN A 249 30.86 0.05 -12.79
C ASN A 249 32.27 -0.55 -12.83
N PRO A 250 32.44 -1.82 -13.26
CA PRO A 250 33.75 -2.46 -13.34
C PRO A 250 34.71 -1.84 -14.39
N GLN A 251 34.17 -1.02 -15.33
CA GLN A 251 35.05 -0.29 -16.28
C GLN A 251 35.81 0.84 -15.56
N ALA A 252 35.20 1.42 -14.49
CA ALA A 252 35.87 2.42 -13.67
C ALA A 252 36.78 1.79 -12.60
N VAL A 253 36.37 0.64 -12.05
CA VAL A 253 37.09 -0.11 -11.02
C VAL A 253 37.04 -1.60 -11.37
N PRO A 254 38.04 -2.12 -12.15
CA PRO A 254 38.01 -3.48 -12.70
C PRO A 254 37.90 -4.60 -11.67
N ASP A 255 38.45 -4.39 -10.47
CA ASP A 255 38.44 -5.41 -9.42
C ASP A 255 37.09 -5.51 -8.65
N LEU A 256 36.07 -4.76 -9.04
CA LEU A 256 34.70 -4.90 -8.49
C LEU A 256 33.99 -6.17 -8.95
N GLU A 257 34.57 -6.94 -9.83
CA GLU A 257 34.11 -8.24 -10.35
C GLU A 257 32.89 -8.15 -11.25
N TYR A 258 31.80 -7.47 -10.83
CA TYR A 258 30.55 -7.33 -11.60
C TYR A 258 29.85 -6.01 -11.35
N LEU A 259 29.03 -5.58 -12.31
CA LEU A 259 28.04 -4.52 -12.16
C LEU A 259 26.77 -5.07 -11.50
N THR A 260 26.22 -6.14 -12.06
CA THR A 260 25.09 -6.89 -11.53
C THR A 260 25.36 -8.38 -11.60
N GLN A 261 24.81 -9.14 -10.64
CA GLN A 261 24.87 -10.59 -10.61
C GLN A 261 23.55 -11.18 -10.09
N THR A 262 22.91 -12.01 -10.90
CA THR A 262 21.74 -12.78 -10.48
C THR A 262 22.24 -14.02 -9.72
N TYR A 263 21.97 -14.06 -8.43
CA TYR A 263 22.26 -15.21 -7.55
C TYR A 263 21.17 -16.25 -7.59
N VAL A 264 19.91 -15.83 -7.68
CA VAL A 264 18.73 -16.70 -7.72
C VAL A 264 17.70 -16.10 -8.68
N ASP A 265 17.28 -16.84 -9.68
CA ASP A 265 16.13 -16.52 -10.50
C ASP A 265 14.83 -17.01 -9.85
N LEU A 266 13.66 -16.63 -10.41
CA LEU A 266 12.36 -16.97 -9.83
C LEU A 266 12.02 -18.49 -9.91
N GLN A 267 12.66 -19.23 -10.78
CA GLN A 267 12.47 -20.69 -10.86
C GLN A 267 13.26 -21.39 -9.74
N GLN A 268 14.50 -21.00 -9.54
CA GLN A 268 15.36 -21.49 -8.45
C GLN A 268 14.81 -21.09 -7.09
N GLY A 269 14.24 -19.88 -6.97
CA GLY A 269 13.70 -19.30 -5.74
C GLY A 269 12.37 -19.89 -5.26
N GLN A 270 11.86 -20.92 -5.91
CA GLN A 270 10.77 -21.75 -5.38
C GLN A 270 11.28 -22.72 -4.29
N ASP A 271 12.55 -23.06 -4.29
CA ASP A 271 13.20 -23.86 -3.23
C ASP A 271 13.75 -22.94 -2.14
N ALA A 272 13.11 -22.96 -0.96
CA ALA A 272 13.52 -22.19 0.19
C ALA A 272 14.96 -22.45 0.64
N ALA A 273 15.38 -23.71 0.69
CA ALA A 273 16.71 -24.09 1.15
C ALA A 273 17.79 -23.59 0.18
N GLY A 274 17.59 -23.79 -1.11
CA GLY A 274 18.44 -23.27 -2.17
C GLY A 274 18.54 -21.75 -2.15
N PHE A 275 17.40 -21.07 -1.99
CA PHE A 275 17.35 -19.61 -1.89
C PHE A 275 18.21 -19.10 -0.72
N PHE A 276 18.02 -19.62 0.50
CA PHE A 276 18.79 -19.17 1.67
C PHE A 276 20.28 -19.55 1.63
N ASN A 277 20.65 -20.64 0.97
CA ASN A 277 22.03 -20.95 0.72
C ASN A 277 22.70 -19.87 -0.14
N GLN A 278 22.02 -19.42 -1.19
CA GLN A 278 22.51 -18.33 -2.03
C GLN A 278 22.54 -16.98 -1.30
N VAL A 279 21.48 -16.65 -0.53
CA VAL A 279 21.48 -15.46 0.34
C VAL A 279 22.68 -15.48 1.29
N SER A 280 23.02 -16.63 1.85
CA SER A 280 24.17 -16.79 2.76
C SER A 280 25.52 -16.65 2.04
N SER A 281 25.58 -16.88 0.72
CA SER A 281 26.78 -16.72 -0.09
C SER A 281 27.06 -15.29 -0.52
N LEU A 282 26.07 -14.39 -0.42
CA LEU A 282 26.22 -12.97 -0.75
C LEU A 282 27.32 -12.34 0.11
N LYS A 283 28.29 -11.68 -0.52
CA LYS A 283 29.41 -11.01 0.15
C LYS A 283 29.59 -9.60 -0.40
N ALA A 284 30.01 -8.70 0.48
CA ALA A 284 30.45 -7.38 0.05
C ALA A 284 31.72 -7.47 -0.80
N ALA A 285 31.95 -6.46 -1.63
CA ALA A 285 33.20 -6.27 -2.34
C ALA A 285 34.36 -6.10 -1.35
N THR A 286 35.55 -6.48 -1.77
CA THR A 286 36.78 -6.32 -0.96
C THR A 286 37.49 -5.02 -1.25
N ILE A 287 37.07 -4.30 -2.28
CA ILE A 287 37.61 -3.02 -2.71
C ILE A 287 36.51 -1.98 -2.76
N SER A 288 36.89 -0.72 -2.54
CA SER A 288 35.95 0.42 -2.61
C SER A 288 35.64 0.76 -4.06
N SER A 289 34.40 1.17 -4.30
CA SER A 289 34.01 1.91 -5.49
C SER A 289 34.70 3.28 -5.56
N ARG A 290 34.55 3.96 -6.70
CA ARG A 290 35.28 5.19 -6.96
C ARG A 290 34.77 6.42 -6.15
N ASP A 291 33.49 6.46 -5.90
CA ASP A 291 32.79 7.48 -5.15
C ASP A 291 31.62 6.89 -4.36
N PHE A 292 30.73 7.73 -3.84
CA PHE A 292 29.61 7.30 -2.99
C PHE A 292 28.37 6.87 -3.77
N ASN A 293 28.29 7.13 -5.08
CA ASN A 293 27.19 6.65 -5.88
C ASN A 293 27.48 5.25 -6.40
N GLU A 294 26.51 4.38 -6.31
CA GLU A 294 26.55 3.00 -6.75
C GLU A 294 25.50 2.74 -7.82
N ASP A 295 25.70 1.74 -8.68
CA ASP A 295 24.78 1.55 -9.79
C ASP A 295 23.55 0.69 -9.40
N SER A 296 22.80 1.15 -8.40
CA SER A 296 21.56 0.53 -7.97
C SER A 296 20.52 0.47 -9.10
N PHE A 297 20.56 1.41 -10.03
CA PHE A 297 19.66 1.40 -11.19
C PHE A 297 19.98 0.27 -12.15
N ALA A 298 21.23 -0.14 -12.30
CA ALA A 298 21.58 -1.35 -13.03
C ALA A 298 21.00 -2.60 -12.37
N GLY A 299 21.10 -2.70 -11.04
CA GLY A 299 20.49 -3.80 -10.29
C GLY A 299 18.96 -3.85 -10.43
N VAL A 300 18.29 -2.71 -10.31
CA VAL A 300 16.82 -2.62 -10.49
C VAL A 300 16.42 -2.92 -11.93
N ASN A 301 17.17 -2.43 -12.92
CA ASN A 301 16.92 -2.74 -14.34
C ASN A 301 17.10 -4.23 -14.63
N GLU A 302 18.09 -4.88 -14.04
CA GLU A 302 18.28 -6.33 -14.16
C GLU A 302 17.08 -7.09 -13.56
N ALA A 303 16.58 -6.65 -12.41
CA ALA A 303 15.36 -7.22 -11.82
C ALA A 303 14.12 -7.03 -12.71
N ILE A 304 13.98 -5.88 -13.38
CA ILE A 304 12.81 -5.60 -14.23
C ILE A 304 12.92 -6.30 -15.58
N ALA A 305 14.10 -6.25 -16.23
CA ALA A 305 14.30 -6.66 -17.62
C ALA A 305 14.92 -8.04 -17.76
N GLY A 306 15.83 -8.44 -16.86
CA GLY A 306 16.59 -9.68 -16.92
C GLY A 306 15.87 -10.88 -16.29
N ILE A 307 14.99 -10.65 -15.33
CA ILE A 307 14.19 -11.72 -14.69
C ILE A 307 12.98 -12.10 -15.54
N ASP A 308 12.73 -13.42 -15.65
CA ASP A 308 11.51 -13.94 -16.27
C ASP A 308 10.31 -13.88 -15.30
N TRP A 309 9.46 -12.89 -15.49
CA TRP A 309 8.23 -12.68 -14.73
C TRP A 309 7.01 -13.42 -15.28
N GLN A 310 7.19 -14.28 -16.28
CA GLN A 310 6.06 -14.97 -16.91
C GLN A 310 5.34 -15.87 -15.89
N GLY A 311 4.02 -15.78 -15.86
CA GLY A 311 3.19 -16.59 -14.96
C GLY A 311 3.07 -16.06 -13.54
N GLN A 312 3.71 -14.92 -13.22
CA GLN A 312 3.55 -14.24 -11.94
C GLN A 312 2.42 -13.21 -12.02
N ASP A 313 1.42 -13.36 -11.16
CA ASP A 313 0.24 -12.48 -11.11
C ASP A 313 0.51 -11.20 -10.30
N ALA A 314 1.39 -11.27 -9.29
CA ALA A 314 1.89 -10.11 -8.54
C ALA A 314 3.42 -10.11 -8.52
N ARG A 315 4.02 -8.93 -8.69
CA ARG A 315 5.45 -8.76 -8.94
C ARG A 315 6.00 -7.65 -8.07
N TYR A 316 7.02 -7.96 -7.27
CA TYR A 316 7.63 -7.03 -6.33
C TYR A 316 9.15 -7.01 -6.48
N VAL A 317 9.74 -5.83 -6.45
CA VAL A 317 11.19 -5.62 -6.36
C VAL A 317 11.48 -4.83 -5.09
N VAL A 318 12.43 -5.31 -4.30
CA VAL A 318 12.90 -4.67 -3.07
C VAL A 318 14.37 -4.32 -3.22
N LEU A 319 14.66 -3.05 -3.40
CA LEU A 319 16.02 -2.53 -3.42
C LEU A 319 16.51 -2.30 -1.98
N ILE A 320 17.71 -2.76 -1.65
CA ILE A 320 18.38 -2.53 -0.36
C ILE A 320 19.79 -1.97 -0.65
N THR A 321 20.06 -0.74 -0.18
CA THR A 321 21.31 -0.01 -0.46
C THR A 321 21.61 1.02 0.62
N ASP A 322 22.86 1.45 0.75
CA ASP A 322 23.29 2.55 1.62
C ASP A 322 23.80 3.78 0.84
N ALA A 323 23.82 3.70 -0.48
CA ALA A 323 24.37 4.72 -1.38
C ALA A 323 23.31 5.32 -2.30
N GLY A 324 23.59 6.46 -2.92
CA GLY A 324 22.77 7.04 -3.98
C GLY A 324 22.94 6.32 -5.32
N PRO A 325 21.98 6.44 -6.25
CA PRO A 325 22.06 5.78 -7.54
C PRO A 325 22.93 6.56 -8.53
N ARG A 326 23.47 5.86 -9.53
CA ARG A 326 24.00 6.47 -10.75
C ARG A 326 22.84 6.71 -11.73
N GLU A 327 22.48 7.97 -11.89
CA GLU A 327 21.37 8.41 -12.74
C GLU A 327 21.79 8.68 -14.19
N ALA A 328 20.81 9.03 -15.03
CA ALA A 328 21.03 9.50 -16.38
C ALA A 328 22.00 10.70 -16.42
N GLY A 329 23.01 10.62 -17.27
CA GLY A 329 24.06 11.64 -17.37
C GLY A 329 25.31 11.36 -16.52
N ASP A 330 25.25 10.42 -15.58
CA ASP A 330 26.47 9.90 -14.95
C ASP A 330 27.22 9.03 -15.96
N PRO A 331 28.50 9.34 -16.29
CA PRO A 331 29.27 8.56 -17.26
C PRO A 331 29.55 7.12 -16.80
N LEU A 332 29.37 6.83 -15.53
CA LEU A 332 29.56 5.49 -14.96
C LEU A 332 28.24 4.72 -14.84
N SER A 333 27.10 5.33 -15.16
CA SER A 333 25.82 4.63 -15.15
C SER A 333 25.77 3.52 -16.20
N GLY A 334 25.51 2.29 -15.76
CA GLY A 334 25.36 1.13 -16.66
C GLY A 334 24.06 1.14 -17.45
N THR A 335 23.06 1.96 -17.03
CA THR A 335 21.75 2.03 -17.70
C THR A 335 21.50 3.33 -18.45
N GLY A 336 22.10 4.44 -18.02
CA GLY A 336 21.78 5.78 -18.48
C GLY A 336 20.32 6.21 -18.23
N MET A 337 19.61 5.55 -17.30
CA MET A 337 18.22 5.79 -17.01
C MET A 337 18.05 6.76 -15.83
N SER A 338 16.99 7.56 -15.85
CA SER A 338 16.53 8.34 -14.69
C SER A 338 15.60 7.48 -13.80
N SER A 339 15.42 7.93 -12.54
CA SER A 339 14.43 7.34 -11.64
C SER A 339 13.04 7.24 -12.26
N ALA A 340 12.59 8.31 -12.93
CA ALA A 340 11.30 8.35 -13.60
C ALA A 340 11.17 7.34 -14.75
N SER A 341 12.21 7.18 -15.60
CA SER A 341 12.18 6.22 -16.70
C SER A 341 12.24 4.77 -16.20
N LEU A 342 13.01 4.49 -15.15
CA LEU A 342 13.09 3.16 -14.56
C LEU A 342 11.79 2.79 -13.81
N ARG A 343 11.18 3.76 -13.10
CA ARG A 343 9.85 3.61 -12.51
C ARG A 343 8.79 3.30 -13.58
N GLN A 344 8.78 4.04 -14.70
CA GLN A 344 7.83 3.80 -15.79
C GLN A 344 7.99 2.39 -16.34
N LEU A 345 9.22 1.94 -16.56
CA LEU A 345 9.50 0.57 -17.03
C LEU A 345 8.97 -0.50 -16.08
N ALA A 346 9.12 -0.29 -14.75
CA ALA A 346 8.57 -1.18 -13.75
C ALA A 346 7.04 -1.20 -13.78
N GLN A 347 6.41 -0.02 -13.86
CA GLN A 347 4.95 0.13 -13.91
C GLN A 347 4.35 -0.51 -15.16
N ASP A 348 4.98 -0.35 -16.32
CA ASP A 348 4.55 -0.97 -17.59
C ASP A 348 4.57 -2.50 -17.52
N LYS A 349 5.46 -3.07 -16.72
CA LYS A 349 5.53 -4.51 -16.45
C LYS A 349 4.69 -4.95 -15.22
N GLY A 350 3.98 -4.04 -14.59
CA GLY A 350 3.18 -4.32 -13.38
C GLY A 350 4.02 -4.74 -12.18
N ILE A 351 5.24 -4.19 -12.04
CA ILE A 351 6.18 -4.47 -10.95
C ILE A 351 6.10 -3.34 -9.93
N ALA A 352 5.85 -3.68 -8.66
CA ALA A 352 5.92 -2.75 -7.54
C ALA A 352 7.34 -2.65 -6.99
N LEU A 353 7.87 -1.43 -6.93
CA LEU A 353 9.21 -1.13 -6.40
C LEU A 353 9.14 -0.62 -4.98
N SER A 354 9.91 -1.21 -4.07
CA SER A 354 10.16 -0.72 -2.72
C SER A 354 11.64 -0.48 -2.50
N VAL A 355 12.00 0.55 -1.75
CA VAL A 355 13.39 0.88 -1.46
C VAL A 355 13.62 0.91 0.05
N LEU A 356 14.55 0.10 0.53
CA LEU A 356 15.10 0.12 1.87
C LEU A 356 16.48 0.81 1.83
N HIS A 357 16.52 2.08 2.23
CA HIS A 357 17.73 2.89 2.20
C HIS A 357 18.37 2.93 3.60
N LEU A 358 19.56 2.38 3.72
CA LEU A 358 20.33 2.34 4.95
C LEU A 358 21.05 3.69 5.12
N LEU A 359 20.61 4.52 6.06
CA LEU A 359 21.19 5.84 6.33
C LEU A 359 22.44 5.68 7.18
N THR A 360 23.57 5.40 6.53
CA THR A 360 24.85 5.20 7.19
C THR A 360 25.48 6.55 7.56
N PRO A 361 26.10 6.70 8.76
CA PRO A 361 26.67 7.97 9.19
C PRO A 361 27.81 8.49 8.30
N SER A 362 28.46 7.59 7.59
CA SER A 362 29.62 7.90 6.73
C SER A 362 29.26 8.70 5.47
N ILE A 363 27.98 8.69 5.04
CA ILE A 363 27.52 9.26 3.77
C ILE A 363 26.40 10.29 3.98
N MET A 364 26.32 10.92 5.16
CA MET A 364 25.20 11.79 5.53
C MET A 364 24.91 12.93 4.53
N ALA A 365 25.92 13.44 3.84
CA ALA A 365 25.75 14.55 2.87
C ALA A 365 24.95 14.13 1.63
N ASP A 366 25.02 12.85 1.22
CA ASP A 366 24.41 12.32 -0.01
C ASP A 366 23.04 11.69 0.21
N HIS A 367 22.70 11.37 1.47
CA HIS A 367 21.42 10.71 1.78
C HIS A 367 20.20 11.52 1.35
N SER A 368 20.22 12.85 1.47
CA SER A 368 19.08 13.70 1.10
C SER A 368 18.78 13.63 -0.40
N LYS A 369 19.83 13.63 -1.23
CA LYS A 369 19.70 13.51 -2.69
C LYS A 369 19.28 12.08 -3.08
N ALA A 370 19.88 11.09 -2.46
CA ALA A 370 19.53 9.69 -2.66
C ALA A 370 18.08 9.41 -2.27
N GLU A 371 17.62 9.98 -1.14
CA GLU A 371 16.24 9.88 -0.69
C GLU A 371 15.25 10.45 -1.72
N GLU A 372 15.51 11.67 -2.23
CA GLU A 372 14.66 12.29 -3.26
C GLU A 372 14.54 11.37 -4.48
N THR A 373 15.67 10.87 -4.99
CA THR A 373 15.71 9.99 -6.16
C THR A 373 15.01 8.64 -5.90
N TYR A 374 15.20 8.04 -4.73
CA TYR A 374 14.56 6.77 -4.40
C TYR A 374 13.08 6.92 -4.07
N ARG A 375 12.65 8.06 -3.54
CA ARG A 375 11.23 8.39 -3.39
C ARG A 375 10.55 8.52 -4.76
N ASP A 376 11.23 9.16 -5.72
CA ASP A 376 10.73 9.23 -7.10
C ASP A 376 10.68 7.85 -7.75
N LEU A 377 11.75 7.04 -7.63
CA LEU A 377 11.82 5.68 -8.18
C LEU A 377 10.67 4.79 -7.71
N SER A 378 10.32 4.86 -6.42
CA SER A 378 9.29 4.04 -5.79
C SER A 378 7.92 4.69 -5.69
N TYR A 379 7.69 5.78 -6.43
CA TYR A 379 6.45 6.55 -6.39
C TYR A 379 5.34 5.91 -7.23
N TYR A 380 4.14 5.84 -6.66
CA TYR A 380 2.92 5.40 -7.34
C TYR A 380 1.82 6.45 -7.21
N PRO A 381 1.24 6.91 -8.33
CA PRO A 381 0.17 7.90 -8.31
C PRO A 381 -1.00 7.46 -7.41
N GLY A 382 -1.41 8.33 -6.50
CA GLY A 382 -2.52 8.07 -5.58
C GLY A 382 -2.18 7.18 -4.37
N ILE A 383 -0.96 6.63 -4.30
CA ILE A 383 -0.50 5.77 -3.19
C ILE A 383 0.68 6.41 -2.45
N GLY A 384 1.57 7.07 -3.18
CA GLY A 384 2.81 7.65 -2.66
C GLY A 384 4.04 6.77 -2.91
N SER A 385 5.14 7.07 -2.23
CA SER A 385 6.41 6.36 -2.39
C SER A 385 6.54 5.20 -1.40
N PHE A 386 7.07 4.08 -1.86
CA PHE A 386 7.44 2.92 -1.05
C PHE A 386 8.94 2.99 -0.65
N TYR A 387 9.33 4.14 -0.15
CA TYR A 387 10.66 4.41 0.37
C TYR A 387 10.70 4.28 1.88
N PHE A 388 11.72 3.58 2.39
CA PHE A 388 11.97 3.34 3.82
C PHE A 388 13.41 3.72 4.15
N GLY A 389 13.61 4.87 4.77
CA GLY A 389 14.90 5.29 5.30
C GLY A 389 15.16 4.70 6.69
N VAL A 390 16.32 4.06 6.89
CA VAL A 390 16.65 3.38 8.15
C VAL A 390 17.99 3.83 8.67
N GLU A 391 18.01 4.42 9.86
CA GLU A 391 19.24 4.72 10.58
C GLU A 391 19.94 3.43 11.04
N THR A 392 21.13 3.18 10.56
CA THR A 392 21.88 1.94 10.78
C THR A 392 22.35 1.71 12.22
N GLY A 393 22.45 2.79 13.03
CA GLY A 393 22.86 2.72 14.42
C GLY A 393 21.81 2.13 15.39
N ASN A 394 20.54 1.99 14.98
CA ASN A 394 19.45 1.57 15.85
C ASN A 394 18.85 0.23 15.38
N VAL A 395 19.27 -0.87 16.00
CA VAL A 395 18.85 -2.24 15.66
C VAL A 395 17.33 -2.43 15.81
N GLU A 396 16.71 -1.83 16.83
CA GLU A 396 15.26 -1.94 17.04
C GLU A 396 14.47 -1.20 15.94
N ARG A 397 14.92 -0.01 15.55
CA ARG A 397 14.31 0.77 14.48
C ARG A 397 14.43 0.04 13.14
N PHE A 398 15.60 -0.51 12.85
CA PHE A 398 15.83 -1.35 11.68
C PHE A 398 14.86 -2.55 11.65
N GLY A 399 14.74 -3.27 12.76
CA GLY A 399 13.79 -4.38 12.89
C GLY A 399 12.35 -3.96 12.61
N ARG A 400 11.89 -2.84 13.17
CA ARG A 400 10.52 -2.33 12.95
C ARG A 400 10.27 -1.94 11.49
N VAL A 401 11.23 -1.31 10.81
CA VAL A 401 11.08 -0.95 9.39
C VAL A 401 11.00 -2.19 8.51
N LEU A 402 11.77 -3.23 8.83
CA LEU A 402 11.66 -4.51 8.14
C LEU A 402 10.30 -5.18 8.37
N ASP A 403 9.77 -5.13 9.58
CA ASP A 403 8.44 -5.65 9.88
C ASP A 403 7.37 -4.90 9.09
N ALA A 404 7.48 -3.58 9.00
CA ALA A 404 6.58 -2.74 8.20
C ALA A 404 6.64 -3.10 6.72
N LEU A 405 7.83 -3.21 6.15
CA LEU A 405 8.02 -3.58 4.75
C LEU A 405 7.49 -4.99 4.46
N ALA A 406 7.82 -5.97 5.32
CA ALA A 406 7.33 -7.34 5.18
C ALA A 406 5.80 -7.40 5.26
N THR A 407 5.20 -6.71 6.22
CA THR A 407 3.74 -6.60 6.37
C THR A 407 3.11 -5.96 5.16
N GLN A 408 3.68 -4.85 4.66
CA GLN A 408 3.15 -4.15 3.50
C GLN A 408 3.17 -5.01 2.23
N ILE A 409 4.27 -5.71 1.95
CA ILE A 409 4.37 -6.62 0.80
C ILE A 409 3.34 -7.75 0.96
N THR A 410 3.25 -8.34 2.15
CA THR A 410 2.29 -9.42 2.45
C THR A 410 0.84 -8.95 2.22
N GLU A 411 0.49 -7.77 2.68
CA GLU A 411 -0.86 -7.20 2.46
C GLU A 411 -1.15 -6.93 0.99
N GLN A 412 -0.18 -6.41 0.24
CA GLN A 412 -0.32 -6.20 -1.20
C GLN A 412 -0.54 -7.53 -1.94
N VAL A 413 0.21 -8.57 -1.59
CA VAL A 413 0.03 -9.92 -2.15
C VAL A 413 -1.37 -10.45 -1.83
N LYS A 414 -1.83 -10.32 -0.59
CA LYS A 414 -3.20 -10.73 -0.18
C LYS A 414 -4.29 -9.98 -0.95
N LEU A 415 -4.18 -8.67 -1.05
CA LEU A 415 -5.15 -7.84 -1.77
C LEU A 415 -5.21 -8.19 -3.26
N ALA A 416 -4.06 -8.43 -3.88
CA ALA A 416 -3.97 -8.85 -5.27
C ALA A 416 -4.61 -10.23 -5.49
N ALA A 417 -4.34 -11.20 -4.61
CA ALA A 417 -4.92 -12.54 -4.64
C ALA A 417 -6.46 -12.49 -4.46
N MET A 418 -6.95 -11.70 -3.52
CA MET A 418 -8.39 -11.49 -3.30
C MET A 418 -9.07 -10.82 -4.49
N ALA A 419 -8.44 -9.83 -5.11
CA ALA A 419 -8.95 -9.15 -6.31
C ALA A 419 -9.04 -10.13 -7.50
N ALA A 420 -8.04 -10.99 -7.68
CA ALA A 420 -8.02 -12.03 -8.69
C ALA A 420 -9.14 -13.06 -8.47
N ALA A 421 -9.32 -13.53 -7.23
CA ALA A 421 -10.40 -14.44 -6.85
C ALA A 421 -11.79 -13.80 -7.07
N GLY A 422 -11.96 -12.53 -6.75
CA GLY A 422 -13.19 -11.78 -6.98
C GLY A 422 -13.53 -11.61 -8.47
N LYS A 423 -12.53 -11.36 -9.32
CA LYS A 423 -12.70 -11.31 -10.78
C LYS A 423 -13.11 -12.66 -11.36
N ASN A 424 -12.48 -13.74 -10.91
CA ASN A 424 -12.81 -15.09 -11.37
C ASN A 424 -14.25 -15.49 -11.00
N MET A 425 -14.72 -15.17 -9.78
CA MET A 425 -16.11 -15.42 -9.38
C MET A 425 -17.12 -14.58 -10.18
N ALA A 426 -16.77 -13.35 -10.56
CA ALA A 426 -17.63 -12.50 -11.37
C ALA A 426 -17.78 -13.04 -12.81
N LEU A 427 -16.68 -13.49 -13.42
CA LEU A 427 -16.67 -14.10 -14.76
C LEU A 427 -17.44 -15.41 -14.81
N GLU A 428 -17.31 -16.27 -13.79
CA GLU A 428 -18.09 -17.52 -13.70
C GLU A 428 -19.59 -17.28 -13.54
N ARG A 429 -19.98 -16.25 -12.78
CA ARG A 429 -21.40 -15.86 -12.65
C ARG A 429 -21.97 -15.33 -13.97
N GLN A 430 -21.19 -14.57 -14.71
CA GLN A 430 -21.59 -14.04 -16.01
C GLN A 430 -21.75 -15.17 -17.05
N ALA A 431 -20.83 -16.14 -17.07
CA ALA A 431 -20.91 -17.31 -17.93
C ALA A 431 -22.13 -18.18 -17.61
N LYS A 432 -22.46 -18.40 -16.32
CA LYS A 432 -23.66 -19.14 -15.90
C LYS A 432 -24.96 -18.43 -16.26
N ASN A 433 -25.00 -17.10 -16.14
CA ASN A 433 -26.16 -16.31 -16.54
C ASN A 433 -26.40 -16.41 -18.05
N ASN A 434 -25.34 -16.32 -18.85
CA ASN A 434 -25.43 -16.44 -20.31
C ASN A 434 -25.87 -17.84 -20.75
N GLN A 435 -25.44 -18.91 -20.06
CA GLN A 435 -25.93 -20.29 -20.31
C GLN A 435 -27.39 -20.45 -19.95
N ALA A 436 -27.81 -19.89 -18.80
CA ALA A 436 -29.21 -19.97 -18.36
C ALA A 436 -30.18 -19.15 -19.24
N GLU A 437 -29.70 -18.11 -19.92
CA GLU A 437 -30.46 -17.37 -20.93
C GLU A 437 -30.57 -18.14 -22.24
N GLN A 438 -29.51 -18.82 -22.69
CA GLN A 438 -29.52 -19.65 -23.89
C GLN A 438 -30.41 -20.90 -23.75
N GLU A 439 -30.48 -21.50 -22.54
CA GLU A 439 -31.37 -22.63 -22.25
C GLU A 439 -32.86 -22.23 -22.14
N LYS A 440 -33.18 -20.94 -22.02
CA LYS A 440 -34.56 -20.44 -22.02
C LYS A 440 -35.08 -20.05 -23.41
N GLU A 441 -34.17 -19.86 -24.37
CA GLU A 441 -34.50 -19.55 -25.77
C GLU A 441 -34.57 -20.78 -26.70
N THR A 442 -34.24 -21.96 -26.17
CA THR A 442 -34.40 -23.26 -26.84
C THR A 442 -35.59 -24.01 -26.29
#